data_530805a7029edc43be03ec59982e3e45
#
_entry.id   530805a7029edc43be03ec59982e3e45
#
_cell.length_a   1.000
_cell.length_b   1.000
_cell.length_c   1.000
_cell.angle_alpha   90.00
_cell.angle_beta   90.00
_cell.angle_gamma   90.00
#
_symmetry.space_group_name_H-M   'P 1'
#
loop_
_entity.id
_entity.type
_entity.pdbx_description
1 polymer ?
#
loop_
_entity_poly.entity_id
_entity_poly.type
_entity_poly.pdbx_seq_one_letter_code
_entity_poly.pdbx_strand_id
1 'polypeptide(L)' 'MNIGKIVAIAGPVVDVEFEEGQLPHIREALTVRINGQRRVMEVAQQVGDNTVRCIMLAATEYLARG' A
#
# COMPACT_ATOMS: atom_id res chain seq x y z
N MET A 1 -5.00 5.86 -13.32
CA MET A 1 -4.06 5.05 -12.50
C MET A 1 -3.76 5.79 -11.21
N ASN A 2 -3.85 5.11 -10.10
CA ASN A 2 -3.59 5.73 -8.80
C ASN A 2 -2.10 5.60 -8.46
N ILE A 3 -1.43 6.73 -8.41
CA ILE A 3 -0.02 6.77 -8.07
C ILE A 3 0.11 7.45 -6.71
N GLY A 4 0.67 6.74 -5.76
CA GLY A 4 0.85 7.23 -4.42
C GLY A 4 2.30 7.48 -4.08
N LYS A 5 2.51 8.19 -2.98
CA LYS A 5 3.83 8.51 -2.47
C LYS A 5 3.96 7.93 -1.07
N ILE A 6 5.01 7.15 -0.83
CA ILE A 6 5.28 6.61 0.49
C ILE A 6 5.70 7.75 1.41
N VAL A 7 4.99 7.91 2.52
CA VAL A 7 5.28 8.98 3.48
C VAL A 7 5.80 8.45 4.81
N ALA A 8 5.62 7.17 5.10
CA ALA A 8 6.14 6.56 6.32
C ALA A 8 6.25 5.06 6.15
N ILE A 9 7.29 4.47 6.75
CA ILE A 9 7.49 3.01 6.78
C ILE A 9 7.90 2.64 8.19
N ALA A 10 7.22 1.63 8.74
CA ALA A 10 7.55 1.10 10.06
C ALA A 10 7.33 -0.42 10.02
N GLY A 11 8.42 -1.18 9.85
CA GLY A 11 8.33 -2.62 9.69
C GLY A 11 7.50 -2.96 8.46
N PRO A 12 6.47 -3.81 8.59
CA PRO A 12 5.63 -4.16 7.44
C PRO A 12 4.55 -3.13 7.15
N VAL A 13 4.47 -2.05 7.94
CA VAL A 13 3.43 -1.03 7.78
C VAL A 13 3.96 0.12 6.94
N VAL A 14 3.22 0.48 5.89
CA VAL A 14 3.62 1.53 4.96
C VAL A 14 2.45 2.49 4.77
N ASP A 15 2.68 3.77 5.05
CA ASP A 15 1.68 4.79 4.81
C ASP A 15 1.94 5.46 3.46
N VAL A 16 0.89 5.56 2.65
CA VAL A 16 0.99 6.07 1.28
C VAL A 16 -0.02 7.19 1.08
N GLU A 17 0.46 8.33 0.60
CA GLU A 17 -0.38 9.48 0.30
C GLU A 17 -0.72 9.53 -1.18
N PHE A 18 -1.98 9.76 -1.49
CA PHE A 18 -2.46 9.87 -2.86
C PHE A 18 -3.01 11.27 -3.11
N GLU A 19 -3.20 11.63 -4.36
CA GLU A 19 -3.87 12.86 -4.70
C GLU A 19 -5.35 12.76 -4.33
N GLU A 20 -5.98 13.91 -4.10
CA GLU A 20 -7.38 13.96 -3.72
C GLU A 20 -8.24 13.23 -4.75
N GLY A 21 -9.14 12.38 -4.24
CA GLY A 21 -10.04 11.62 -5.10
C GLY A 21 -9.42 10.36 -5.68
N GLN A 22 -8.17 10.06 -5.34
CA GLN A 22 -7.45 8.91 -5.89
C GLN A 22 -7.19 7.81 -4.88
N LEU A 23 -7.84 7.85 -3.73
CA LEU A 23 -7.60 6.86 -2.67
C LEU A 23 -8.06 5.46 -3.10
N PRO A 24 -7.22 4.45 -2.89
CA PRO A 24 -7.63 3.07 -3.12
C PRO A 24 -8.59 2.61 -2.03
N HIS A 25 -9.31 1.54 -2.31
CA HIS A 25 -10.26 0.97 -1.37
C HIS A 25 -9.55 0.08 -0.35
N ILE A 26 -10.18 -0.06 0.82
CA ILE A 26 -9.71 -1.00 1.84
C ILE A 26 -9.64 -2.39 1.22
N ARG A 27 -8.58 -3.11 1.52
CA ARG A 27 -8.25 -4.46 1.03
C ARG A 27 -7.77 -4.51 -0.42
N GLU A 28 -7.72 -3.37 -1.09
CA GLU A 28 -7.14 -3.33 -2.43
C GLU A 28 -5.64 -3.62 -2.35
N ALA A 29 -5.12 -4.35 -3.33
CA ALA A 29 -3.70 -4.66 -3.40
C ALA A 29 -2.98 -3.55 -4.14
N LEU A 30 -1.86 -3.10 -3.60
CA LEU A 30 -1.01 -2.09 -4.22
C LEU A 30 0.37 -2.66 -4.46
N THR A 31 1.01 -2.21 -5.53
CA THR A 31 2.38 -2.59 -5.82
C THR A 31 3.29 -1.42 -5.51
N VAL A 32 4.41 -1.69 -4.84
CA VAL A 32 5.39 -0.68 -4.49
C VAL A 32 6.78 -1.20 -4.82
N ARG A 33 7.69 -0.29 -5.14
CA ARG A 33 9.09 -0.64 -5.39
C ARG A 33 9.92 -0.07 -4.26
N ILE A 34 10.58 -0.95 -3.51
CA ILE A 34 11.43 -0.56 -2.39
C ILE A 34 12.80 -1.18 -2.61
N ASN A 35 13.85 -0.33 -2.62
CA ASN A 35 15.23 -0.76 -2.85
C ASN A 35 15.35 -1.59 -4.13
N GLY A 36 14.61 -1.20 -5.18
CA GLY A 36 14.64 -1.89 -6.45
C GLY A 36 13.82 -3.15 -6.50
N GLN A 37 13.19 -3.54 -5.41
CA GLN A 37 12.38 -4.74 -5.34
C GLN A 37 10.90 -4.41 -5.39
N ARG A 38 10.16 -5.16 -6.18
CA ARG A 38 8.72 -5.02 -6.28
C ARG A 38 8.06 -5.76 -5.12
N ARG A 39 7.23 -5.07 -4.38
CA ARG A 39 6.52 -5.64 -3.24
C ARG A 39 5.03 -5.36 -3.39
N VAL A 40 4.22 -6.22 -2.79
CA VAL A 40 2.77 -6.06 -2.81
C VAL A 40 2.30 -5.76 -1.40
N MET A 41 1.37 -4.82 -1.28
CA MET A 41 0.79 -4.42 0.00
C MET A 41 -0.72 -4.50 -0.10
N GLU A 42 -1.37 -4.63 1.04
CA GLU A 42 -2.82 -4.57 1.12
C GLU A 42 -3.22 -3.31 1.89
N VAL A 43 -4.18 -2.56 1.36
CA VAL A 43 -4.71 -1.38 2.03
C VAL A 43 -5.50 -1.83 3.24
N ALA A 44 -5.06 -1.44 4.43
CA ALA A 44 -5.68 -1.86 5.68
C ALA A 44 -6.61 -0.82 6.28
N GLN A 45 -6.28 0.47 6.09
CA GLN A 45 -7.00 1.54 6.80
C GLN A 45 -6.72 2.88 6.14
N GLN A 46 -7.72 3.76 6.15
CA GLN A 46 -7.50 5.16 5.79
C GLN A 46 -7.12 5.91 7.05
N VAL A 47 -5.99 6.61 7.05
CA VAL A 47 -5.47 7.27 8.24
C VAL A 47 -5.44 8.80 8.13
N GLY A 48 -5.91 9.34 7.02
CA GLY A 48 -5.98 10.78 6.79
C GLY A 48 -6.82 11.04 5.57
N ASP A 49 -6.96 12.31 5.18
CA ASP A 49 -7.79 12.67 4.04
C ASP A 49 -7.32 12.02 2.75
N ASN A 50 -6.01 11.92 2.56
CA ASN A 50 -5.44 11.39 1.33
C ASN A 50 -4.40 10.30 1.59
N THR A 51 -4.39 9.72 2.79
CA THR A 51 -3.36 8.77 3.19
C THR A 51 -4.00 7.46 3.61
N VAL A 52 -3.46 6.36 3.13
CA VAL A 52 -3.87 5.02 3.55
C VAL A 52 -2.71 4.31 4.22
N ARG A 53 -3.04 3.45 5.17
CA ARG A 53 -2.06 2.59 5.83
C ARG A 53 -2.16 1.21 5.21
N CYS A 54 -1.03 0.70 4.76
CA CYS A 54 -0.95 -0.57 4.08
C CYS A 54 -0.07 -1.54 4.85
N ILE A 55 -0.29 -2.83 4.63
CA ILE A 55 0.50 -3.88 5.24
C ILE A 55 1.20 -4.64 4.12
N MET A 56 2.52 -4.77 4.23
CA MET A 56 3.29 -5.58 3.28
C MET A 56 2.87 -7.03 3.38
N LEU A 57 2.68 -7.67 2.23
CA LEU A 57 2.35 -9.09 2.19
C LEU A 57 3.59 -9.90 1.92
N ALA A 58 3.70 -11.06 2.58
CA ALA A 58 4.73 -12.02 2.21
C ALA A 58 4.37 -12.62 0.85
N ALA A 59 5.37 -13.15 0.14
CA ALA A 59 5.15 -13.72 -1.18
C ALA A 59 4.08 -14.81 -1.14
N THR A 60 4.08 -15.63 -0.10
CA THR A 60 3.09 -16.70 0.04
C THR A 60 1.69 -16.16 0.24
N GLU A 61 1.55 -15.07 0.99
CA GLU A 61 0.25 -14.44 1.21
C GLU A 61 -0.29 -13.85 -0.09
N TYR A 62 0.58 -13.22 -0.86
CA TYR A 62 0.19 -12.65 -2.13
C TYR A 62 -0.30 -13.72 -3.11
N LEU A 63 0.43 -14.82 -3.20
CA LEU A 63 0.04 -15.91 -4.10
C LEU A 63 -1.25 -16.58 -3.67
N ALA A 64 -1.49 -16.67 -2.37
CA ALA A 64 -2.71 -17.27 -1.84
C ALA A 64 -3.93 -16.40 -2.15
N ARG A 65 -3.75 -15.10 -2.24
CA ARG A 65 -4.85 -14.19 -2.56
C ARG A 65 -5.22 -14.24 -4.04
N GLY A 66 -4.22 -14.55 -4.83
CA GLY A 66 -4.26 -14.51 -6.26
C GLY A 66 -5.14 -15.04 -7.04
#